data_12b1d5fbcc9e3d19a629c02fea8708df
#
_entry.id   12b1d5fbcc9e3d19a629c02fea8708df
#
_cell.length_a   1.000
_cell.length_b   1.000
_cell.length_c   1.000
_cell.angle_alpha   90.00
_cell.angle_beta   90.00
_cell.angle_gamma   90.00
#
_symmetry.space_group_name_H-M   'P 1'
#
loop_
_entity.id
_entity.type
_entity.pdbx_description
1 polymer ?
#
loop_
_entity_poly.entity_id
_entity_poly.type
_entity_poly.pdbx_seq_one_letter_code
_entity_poly.pdbx_strand_id
1 'polypeptide(L)'
;SSPGQTNNVTDTSDDGDDTDGNTTDDATETAITPVPLVEATKTAAITDSNSNSITDLGDVIVYTITVENKGNVILTGVTLTDTLKDGNGGNLTLNGGPNFVSATASSAQGTITVGETATYTASYTIAQAAVDTGSVSNTVLITASSPGNTNDVTDISDDGDDGDGNTTNDGTVTSITASASLEVTKTAAVTDNGNGTTGVGDIIVYTITVKNNG
;
A
#
# COMPACT_ATOMS: atom_id res chain seq x y z
N SER A 1 15.11 -37.07 51.96
CA SER A 1 14.67 -38.34 52.62
C SER A 1 14.95 -38.27 54.12
N SER A 2 14.06 -38.75 54.97
CA SER A 2 14.30 -38.93 56.40
C SER A 2 15.11 -40.22 56.64
N PRO A 3 15.80 -40.37 57.81
CA PRO A 3 16.59 -41.58 58.11
C PRO A 3 15.79 -42.86 57.94
N GLY A 4 16.28 -43.79 57.10
CA GLY A 4 15.66 -45.08 56.84
C GLY A 4 14.55 -45.11 55.80
N GLN A 5 14.26 -43.97 55.12
CA GLN A 5 13.24 -43.85 54.10
C GLN A 5 13.85 -43.16 52.84
N THR A 6 13.33 -43.48 51.67
CA THR A 6 13.71 -42.85 50.40
C THR A 6 12.57 -42.00 49.86
N ASN A 7 12.85 -40.76 49.48
CA ASN A 7 11.90 -39.81 48.85
C ASN A 7 10.62 -39.55 49.65
N ASN A 8 10.69 -39.58 51.00
CA ASN A 8 9.55 -39.37 51.87
C ASN A 8 9.44 -37.92 52.43
N VAL A 9 10.32 -37.03 52.01
CA VAL A 9 10.27 -35.62 52.35
C VAL A 9 10.08 -34.87 51.01
N THR A 10 8.95 -34.26 50.85
CA THR A 10 8.58 -33.44 49.70
C THR A 10 7.99 -32.14 50.20
N ASP A 11 8.15 -31.08 49.43
CA ASP A 11 7.59 -29.77 49.66
C ASP A 11 7.29 -29.15 48.31
N THR A 12 6.25 -28.34 48.22
CA THR A 12 5.91 -27.53 47.04
C THR A 12 6.25 -26.08 47.37
N SER A 13 6.76 -25.34 46.36
CA SER A 13 7.11 -23.95 46.59
C SER A 13 5.87 -23.10 46.88
N ASP A 14 6.05 -22.16 47.76
CA ASP A 14 5.13 -21.07 48.08
C ASP A 14 5.59 -19.78 47.35
N ASP A 15 4.68 -18.89 46.92
CA ASP A 15 5.01 -17.65 46.28
C ASP A 15 5.49 -16.56 47.26
N GLY A 16 5.28 -16.75 48.55
CA GLY A 16 5.66 -15.84 49.63
C GLY A 16 4.71 -14.66 49.85
N ASP A 17 3.50 -14.70 49.25
CA ASP A 17 2.45 -13.70 49.43
C ASP A 17 1.24 -14.28 50.16
N ASP A 18 1.26 -14.22 51.51
CA ASP A 18 0.16 -14.68 52.36
C ASP A 18 -1.10 -13.75 52.31
N THR A 19 -1.05 -12.66 51.53
CA THR A 19 -2.15 -11.65 51.54
C THR A 19 -3.29 -12.01 50.57
N ASP A 20 -3.09 -12.94 49.66
CA ASP A 20 -4.11 -13.43 48.73
C ASP A 20 -5.06 -14.47 49.33
N GLY A 21 -4.76 -14.95 50.54
CA GLY A 21 -5.58 -15.91 51.30
C GLY A 21 -5.08 -17.34 51.22
N ASN A 22 -3.99 -17.60 50.53
CA ASN A 22 -3.26 -18.86 50.56
C ASN A 22 -1.92 -18.63 51.32
N THR A 23 -1.54 -19.56 52.14
CA THR A 23 -0.36 -19.38 53.01
C THR A 23 0.64 -20.56 52.88
N THR A 24 0.38 -21.49 51.98
CA THR A 24 1.24 -22.66 51.75
C THR A 24 1.02 -23.23 50.36
N ASP A 25 2.10 -23.66 49.70
CA ASP A 25 2.09 -24.52 48.51
C ASP A 25 1.38 -23.87 47.28
N ASP A 26 1.39 -22.55 47.15
CA ASP A 26 0.78 -21.89 46.02
C ASP A 26 1.79 -21.49 44.89
N ALA A 27 1.25 -21.23 43.73
CA ALA A 27 2.04 -20.94 42.55
C ALA A 27 2.40 -19.46 42.46
N THR A 28 3.66 -19.15 42.21
CA THR A 28 4.07 -17.78 41.83
C THR A 28 3.44 -17.40 40.49
N GLU A 29 2.53 -16.44 40.50
CA GLU A 29 1.90 -15.91 39.28
C GLU A 29 2.59 -14.64 38.76
N THR A 30 2.88 -14.60 37.50
CA THR A 30 3.42 -13.41 36.84
C THR A 30 2.46 -12.99 35.74
N ALA A 31 1.83 -11.84 35.90
CA ALA A 31 0.94 -11.27 34.89
C ALA A 31 1.75 -10.78 33.69
N ILE A 32 1.40 -11.25 32.48
CA ILE A 32 1.95 -10.75 31.22
C ILE A 32 0.86 -9.96 30.51
N THR A 33 1.10 -8.67 30.32
CA THR A 33 0.14 -7.79 29.64
C THR A 33 0.27 -7.92 28.12
N PRO A 34 -0.77 -8.33 27.40
CA PRO A 34 -0.79 -8.28 25.95
C PRO A 34 -0.72 -6.83 25.45
N VAL A 35 0.15 -6.58 24.47
CA VAL A 35 0.30 -5.29 23.78
C VAL A 35 0.23 -5.57 22.27
N PRO A 36 -0.96 -5.69 21.70
CA PRO A 36 -1.11 -5.87 20.26
C PRO A 36 -0.79 -4.56 19.54
N LEU A 37 0.05 -4.63 18.49
CA LEU A 37 0.45 -3.47 17.69
C LEU A 37 0.86 -3.94 16.30
N VAL A 38 0.35 -3.29 15.27
CA VAL A 38 0.75 -3.46 13.88
C VAL A 38 1.25 -2.12 13.34
N GLU A 39 2.23 -2.16 12.46
CA GLU A 39 2.76 -1.00 11.74
C GLU A 39 2.88 -1.34 10.25
N ALA A 40 2.43 -0.44 9.39
CA ALA A 40 2.44 -0.64 7.95
C ALA A 40 3.21 0.48 7.23
N THR A 41 4.07 0.09 6.29
CA THR A 41 4.73 1.02 5.38
C THR A 41 4.36 0.68 3.94
N LYS A 42 4.13 1.71 3.12
CA LYS A 42 3.80 1.55 1.70
C LYS A 42 4.71 2.43 0.86
N THR A 43 5.44 1.84 -0.05
CA THR A 43 6.33 2.52 -0.98
C THR A 43 5.89 2.32 -2.41
N ALA A 44 6.31 3.21 -3.33
CA ALA A 44 6.00 3.13 -4.75
C ALA A 44 7.27 3.08 -5.61
N ALA A 45 7.21 2.28 -6.68
CA ALA A 45 8.21 2.25 -7.73
C ALA A 45 7.53 2.37 -9.10
N ILE A 46 8.14 3.11 -10.02
CA ILE A 46 7.59 3.31 -11.38
C ILE A 46 8.24 2.33 -12.35
N THR A 47 7.40 1.68 -13.16
CA THR A 47 7.82 0.98 -14.35
C THR A 47 7.44 1.84 -15.55
N ASP A 48 8.44 2.46 -16.18
CA ASP A 48 8.31 3.26 -17.40
C ASP A 48 8.04 2.31 -18.58
N SER A 49 6.78 2.28 -19.03
CA SER A 49 6.29 1.32 -20.03
C SER A 49 6.65 1.72 -21.45
N ASN A 50 6.88 3.01 -21.70
CA ASN A 50 7.20 3.54 -23.02
C ASN A 50 8.68 3.93 -23.19
N SER A 51 9.48 3.83 -22.11
CA SER A 51 10.93 4.10 -22.06
C SER A 51 11.29 5.57 -22.41
N ASN A 52 10.43 6.49 -22.02
CA ASN A 52 10.65 7.93 -22.25
C ASN A 52 11.28 8.67 -21.05
N SER A 53 11.48 7.98 -19.93
CA SER A 53 12.02 8.47 -18.65
C SER A 53 11.13 9.55 -17.99
N ILE A 54 9.85 9.55 -18.30
CA ILE A 54 8.83 10.44 -17.72
C ILE A 54 7.75 9.56 -17.09
N THR A 55 7.29 9.90 -15.91
CA THR A 55 6.14 9.24 -15.30
C THR A 55 4.86 9.80 -15.92
N ASP A 56 4.22 9.06 -16.82
CA ASP A 56 3.09 9.52 -17.60
C ASP A 56 2.03 8.43 -17.89
N LEU A 57 1.14 8.71 -18.83
CA LEU A 57 0.03 7.81 -19.21
C LEU A 57 0.54 6.44 -19.67
N GLY A 58 0.03 5.39 -19.05
CA GLY A 58 0.33 4.00 -19.40
C GLY A 58 1.49 3.39 -18.60
N ASP A 59 2.24 4.17 -17.85
CA ASP A 59 3.23 3.65 -16.92
C ASP A 59 2.57 2.91 -15.76
N VAL A 60 3.34 2.06 -15.09
CA VAL A 60 2.82 1.26 -13.99
C VAL A 60 3.47 1.68 -12.68
N ILE A 61 2.66 2.10 -11.72
CA ILE A 61 3.07 2.26 -10.33
C ILE A 61 2.93 0.90 -9.66
N VAL A 62 4.04 0.39 -9.13
CA VAL A 62 4.09 -0.83 -8.32
C VAL A 62 4.27 -0.43 -6.86
N TYR A 63 3.30 -0.77 -6.04
CA TYR A 63 3.35 -0.55 -4.60
C TYR A 63 3.88 -1.78 -3.89
N THR A 64 4.79 -1.57 -2.94
CA THR A 64 5.22 -2.56 -1.95
C THR A 64 4.68 -2.14 -0.60
N ILE A 65 3.96 -3.05 0.05
CA ILE A 65 3.36 -2.82 1.37
C ILE A 65 4.01 -3.81 2.33
N THR A 66 4.59 -3.30 3.41
CA THR A 66 5.09 -4.12 4.52
C THR A 66 4.19 -3.93 5.73
N VAL A 67 3.87 -5.01 6.41
CA VAL A 67 3.04 -5.04 7.62
C VAL A 67 3.82 -5.77 8.69
N GLU A 68 4.23 -5.06 9.74
CA GLU A 68 5.04 -5.59 10.82
C GLU A 68 4.23 -5.71 12.11
N ASN A 69 4.36 -6.83 12.81
CA ASN A 69 3.83 -7.00 14.16
C ASN A 69 4.86 -6.45 15.17
N LYS A 70 4.64 -5.23 15.63
CA LYS A 70 5.45 -4.55 16.67
C LYS A 70 5.02 -4.89 18.09
N GLY A 71 3.94 -5.63 18.24
CA GLY A 71 3.40 -6.04 19.53
C GLY A 71 4.10 -7.26 20.13
N ASN A 72 3.55 -7.76 21.24
CA ASN A 72 4.04 -8.95 21.93
C ASN A 72 3.09 -10.14 21.83
N VAL A 73 2.07 -10.08 20.98
CA VAL A 73 1.12 -11.15 20.72
C VAL A 73 1.01 -11.42 19.22
N ILE A 74 0.64 -12.66 18.87
CA ILE A 74 0.38 -13.03 17.47
C ILE A 74 -0.86 -12.28 16.96
N LEU A 75 -0.80 -11.80 15.71
CA LEU A 75 -1.92 -11.19 15.00
C LEU A 75 -2.49 -12.15 13.97
N THR A 76 -3.82 -12.24 13.90
CA THR A 76 -4.55 -13.09 12.96
C THR A 76 -5.61 -12.31 12.21
N GLY A 77 -6.19 -12.90 11.15
CA GLY A 77 -7.22 -12.22 10.35
C GLY A 77 -6.72 -10.93 9.70
N VAL A 78 -5.42 -10.83 9.41
CA VAL A 78 -4.83 -9.63 8.79
C VAL A 78 -5.41 -9.41 7.41
N THR A 79 -6.04 -8.25 7.23
CA THR A 79 -6.64 -7.80 5.98
C THR A 79 -6.14 -6.41 5.62
N LEU A 80 -6.09 -6.13 4.31
CA LEU A 80 -5.64 -4.87 3.73
C LEU A 80 -6.77 -4.24 2.93
N THR A 81 -7.12 -2.99 3.24
CA THR A 81 -8.08 -2.18 2.46
C THR A 81 -7.34 -1.02 1.84
N ASP A 82 -7.16 -1.06 0.53
CA ASP A 82 -6.42 -0.05 -0.23
C ASP A 82 -7.33 1.10 -0.67
N THR A 83 -6.80 2.32 -0.65
CA THR A 83 -7.48 3.52 -1.11
C THR A 83 -6.55 4.32 -2.00
N LEU A 84 -6.81 4.30 -3.30
CA LEU A 84 -6.10 5.05 -4.32
C LEU A 84 -6.92 6.25 -4.78
N LYS A 85 -6.30 7.44 -4.83
CA LYS A 85 -6.93 8.69 -5.24
C LYS A 85 -6.07 9.44 -6.24
N ASP A 86 -6.73 10.21 -7.12
CA ASP A 86 -6.05 11.20 -7.97
C ASP A 86 -5.67 12.46 -7.17
N GLY A 87 -4.95 13.39 -7.80
CA GLY A 87 -4.48 14.63 -7.17
C GLY A 87 -5.58 15.57 -6.69
N ASN A 88 -6.83 15.37 -7.11
CA ASN A 88 -8.01 16.13 -6.66
C ASN A 88 -8.84 15.35 -5.61
N GLY A 89 -8.38 14.17 -5.18
CA GLY A 89 -9.06 13.32 -4.22
C GLY A 89 -10.14 12.41 -4.79
N GLY A 90 -10.27 12.34 -6.12
CA GLY A 90 -11.16 11.40 -6.81
C GLY A 90 -10.68 9.96 -6.65
N ASN A 91 -11.60 9.02 -6.42
CA ASN A 91 -11.25 7.60 -6.24
C ASN A 91 -10.79 6.98 -7.55
N LEU A 92 -9.68 6.26 -7.49
CA LEU A 92 -9.15 5.43 -8.55
C LEU A 92 -9.21 3.95 -8.16
N THR A 93 -8.98 3.06 -9.11
CA THR A 93 -9.02 1.61 -8.87
C THR A 93 -7.68 1.00 -9.24
N LEU A 94 -7.10 0.21 -8.34
CA LEU A 94 -5.92 -0.60 -8.63
C LEU A 94 -6.18 -1.59 -9.78
N ASN A 95 -5.16 -1.87 -10.58
CA ASN A 95 -5.20 -2.93 -11.59
C ASN A 95 -4.94 -4.31 -10.97
N GLY A 96 -4.28 -4.36 -9.82
CA GLY A 96 -3.99 -5.61 -9.11
C GLY A 96 -3.58 -5.40 -7.66
N GLY A 97 -3.91 -6.36 -6.79
CA GLY A 97 -3.55 -6.38 -5.38
C GLY A 97 -4.51 -5.65 -4.44
N PRO A 98 -4.12 -5.49 -3.15
CA PRO A 98 -2.91 -6.03 -2.51
C PRO A 98 -2.85 -7.56 -2.51
N ASN A 99 -1.75 -8.13 -3.01
CA ASN A 99 -1.49 -9.57 -3.04
C ASN A 99 -0.37 -9.92 -2.06
N PHE A 100 -0.56 -10.94 -1.24
CA PHE A 100 0.47 -11.46 -0.35
C PHE A 100 1.65 -12.04 -1.15
N VAL A 101 2.88 -11.71 -0.74
CA VAL A 101 4.12 -12.19 -1.36
C VAL A 101 4.86 -13.14 -0.44
N SER A 102 5.14 -12.70 0.80
CA SER A 102 5.92 -13.48 1.76
C SER A 102 5.77 -12.92 3.17
N ALA A 103 6.23 -13.71 4.15
CA ALA A 103 6.42 -13.27 5.52
C ALA A 103 7.78 -13.76 6.03
N THR A 104 8.48 -12.94 6.85
CA THR A 104 9.87 -13.20 7.27
C THR A 104 10.05 -14.44 8.10
N ALA A 105 9.04 -14.82 8.91
CA ALA A 105 9.00 -16.07 9.67
C ALA A 105 8.19 -17.17 8.96
N SER A 106 7.85 -16.97 7.67
CA SER A 106 7.11 -17.93 6.84
C SER A 106 5.68 -18.21 7.30
N SER A 107 5.04 -17.29 8.02
CA SER A 107 3.62 -17.39 8.34
C SER A 107 2.77 -17.36 7.07
N ALA A 108 1.64 -18.05 7.10
CA ALA A 108 0.67 -18.00 6.03
C ALA A 108 -0.01 -16.63 5.98
N GLN A 109 -0.51 -16.25 4.80
CA GLN A 109 -1.31 -15.03 4.64
C GLN A 109 -2.40 -14.92 5.73
N GLY A 110 -2.51 -13.74 6.32
CA GLY A 110 -3.50 -13.45 7.36
C GLY A 110 -3.02 -13.73 8.79
N THR A 111 -1.78 -14.17 8.97
CA THR A 111 -1.16 -14.36 10.29
C THR A 111 0.21 -13.70 10.32
N ILE A 112 0.54 -12.97 11.39
CA ILE A 112 1.84 -12.35 11.61
C ILE A 112 2.26 -12.61 13.06
N THR A 113 3.36 -13.38 13.23
CA THR A 113 3.94 -13.65 14.56
C THR A 113 4.69 -12.43 15.09
N VAL A 114 5.05 -12.44 16.38
CA VAL A 114 5.75 -11.32 17.03
C VAL A 114 7.08 -11.01 16.32
N GLY A 115 7.27 -9.75 15.94
CA GLY A 115 8.46 -9.26 15.22
C GLY A 115 8.54 -9.68 13.75
N GLU A 116 7.50 -10.33 13.22
CA GLU A 116 7.45 -10.73 11.82
C GLU A 116 6.95 -9.60 10.92
N THR A 117 7.46 -9.53 9.70
CA THR A 117 6.99 -8.64 8.64
C THR A 117 6.42 -9.43 7.48
N ALA A 118 5.18 -9.14 7.12
CA ALA A 118 4.53 -9.64 5.91
C ALA A 118 4.64 -8.60 4.78
N THR A 119 4.90 -9.06 3.56
CA THR A 119 5.03 -8.22 2.36
C THR A 119 3.90 -8.50 1.38
N TYR A 120 3.32 -7.42 0.85
CA TYR A 120 2.27 -7.45 -0.18
C TYR A 120 2.67 -6.55 -1.35
N THR A 121 2.08 -6.78 -2.52
CA THR A 121 2.24 -5.92 -3.69
C THR A 121 0.90 -5.53 -4.28
N ALA A 122 0.83 -4.30 -4.81
CA ALA A 122 -0.30 -3.81 -5.58
C ALA A 122 0.19 -3.04 -6.81
N SER A 123 -0.67 -2.81 -7.80
CA SER A 123 -0.28 -2.06 -8.99
C SER A 123 -1.39 -1.18 -9.53
N TYR A 124 -0.99 -0.06 -10.13
CA TYR A 124 -1.87 0.86 -10.83
C TYR A 124 -1.23 1.28 -12.15
N THR A 125 -1.94 1.10 -13.27
CA THR A 125 -1.53 1.67 -14.56
C THR A 125 -2.07 3.09 -14.65
N ILE A 126 -1.19 4.05 -14.88
CA ILE A 126 -1.54 5.47 -14.91
C ILE A 126 -2.55 5.73 -16.02
N ALA A 127 -3.75 6.15 -15.63
CA ALA A 127 -4.85 6.51 -16.51
C ALA A 127 -4.93 8.03 -16.69
N GLN A 128 -5.67 8.49 -17.70
CA GLN A 128 -5.81 9.92 -18.03
C GLN A 128 -6.27 10.76 -16.83
N ALA A 129 -7.18 10.25 -15.99
CA ALA A 129 -7.63 10.98 -14.80
C ALA A 129 -6.50 11.33 -13.82
N ALA A 130 -5.51 10.46 -13.69
CA ALA A 130 -4.32 10.73 -12.88
C ALA A 130 -3.38 11.74 -13.54
N VAL A 131 -3.20 11.66 -14.87
CA VAL A 131 -2.42 12.64 -15.65
C VAL A 131 -3.04 14.02 -15.57
N ASP A 132 -4.36 14.14 -15.71
CA ASP A 132 -5.09 15.42 -15.68
C ASP A 132 -4.98 16.13 -14.32
N THR A 133 -4.73 15.38 -13.24
CA THR A 133 -4.59 15.91 -11.87
C THR A 133 -3.15 16.02 -11.39
N GLY A 134 -2.19 15.45 -12.15
CA GLY A 134 -0.75 15.58 -11.94
C GLY A 134 -0.17 14.70 -10.83
N SER A 135 -0.97 13.89 -10.15
CA SER A 135 -0.50 12.97 -9.11
C SER A 135 -1.52 11.91 -8.75
N VAL A 136 -1.05 10.89 -8.04
CA VAL A 136 -1.89 9.94 -7.29
C VAL A 136 -1.38 9.84 -5.86
N SER A 137 -2.28 9.57 -4.91
CA SER A 137 -1.97 9.25 -3.52
C SER A 137 -2.60 7.92 -3.17
N ASN A 138 -1.85 7.06 -2.49
CA ASN A 138 -2.32 5.72 -2.13
C ASN A 138 -2.03 5.42 -0.66
N THR A 139 -3.06 5.01 0.08
CA THR A 139 -2.96 4.53 1.47
C THR A 139 -3.51 3.12 1.57
N VAL A 140 -3.11 2.39 2.61
CA VAL A 140 -3.72 1.10 2.95
C VAL A 140 -4.06 1.06 4.43
N LEU A 141 -5.31 0.70 4.75
CA LEU A 141 -5.73 0.38 6.11
C LEU A 141 -5.47 -1.11 6.38
N ILE A 142 -4.70 -1.39 7.41
CA ILE A 142 -4.51 -2.72 7.96
C ILE A 142 -5.53 -2.95 9.08
N THR A 143 -6.15 -4.12 9.10
CA THR A 143 -6.99 -4.58 10.20
C THR A 143 -6.57 -5.99 10.59
N ALA A 144 -6.39 -6.24 11.87
CA ALA A 144 -5.99 -7.52 12.43
C ALA A 144 -6.70 -7.79 13.75
N SER A 145 -6.58 -9.01 14.25
CA SER A 145 -7.17 -9.47 15.50
C SER A 145 -6.10 -9.97 16.47
N SER A 146 -6.13 -9.49 17.71
CA SER A 146 -5.34 -10.02 18.80
C SER A 146 -6.01 -11.26 19.42
N PRO A 147 -5.31 -12.07 20.24
CA PRO A 147 -5.89 -13.24 20.89
C PRO A 147 -7.14 -12.92 21.71
N GLY A 148 -8.25 -13.58 21.37
CA GLY A 148 -9.55 -13.39 22.03
C GLY A 148 -10.39 -12.22 21.57
N ASN A 149 -9.88 -11.38 20.66
CA ASN A 149 -10.58 -10.22 20.08
C ASN A 149 -10.72 -10.35 18.57
N THR A 150 -11.49 -9.45 17.96
CA THR A 150 -11.71 -9.44 16.50
C THR A 150 -11.59 -8.02 15.98
N ASN A 151 -10.72 -7.81 14.98
CA ASN A 151 -10.50 -6.51 14.31
C ASN A 151 -10.18 -5.35 15.26
N ASP A 152 -9.48 -5.64 16.34
CA ASP A 152 -9.15 -4.70 17.42
C ASP A 152 -7.80 -4.00 17.21
N VAL A 153 -7.03 -4.41 16.20
CA VAL A 153 -5.70 -3.86 15.88
C VAL A 153 -5.75 -3.27 14.48
N THR A 154 -5.47 -1.97 14.34
CA THR A 154 -5.51 -1.29 13.04
C THR A 154 -4.35 -0.35 12.90
N ASP A 155 -3.95 -0.11 11.64
CA ASP A 155 -2.96 0.89 11.25
C ASP A 155 -3.23 1.38 9.83
N ILE A 156 -2.84 2.63 9.53
CA ILE A 156 -2.83 3.19 8.17
C ILE A 156 -1.38 3.30 7.74
N SER A 157 -1.07 2.88 6.52
CA SER A 157 0.30 2.89 6.04
C SER A 157 0.93 4.27 6.03
N ASP A 158 2.18 4.30 6.42
CA ASP A 158 3.14 5.38 6.25
C ASP A 158 3.88 5.21 4.91
N ASP A 159 4.35 6.29 4.26
CA ASP A 159 5.09 6.21 3.01
C ASP A 159 6.60 5.88 3.20
N GLY A 160 7.06 5.94 4.44
CA GLY A 160 8.44 5.65 4.83
C GLY A 160 9.41 6.81 4.60
N ASP A 161 8.91 8.04 4.36
CA ASP A 161 9.70 9.27 4.21
C ASP A 161 9.38 10.30 5.30
N ASP A 162 10.05 10.18 6.45
CA ASP A 162 9.93 11.15 7.55
C ASP A 162 10.54 12.53 7.21
N GLY A 163 11.20 12.68 6.05
CA GLY A 163 11.88 13.90 5.63
C GLY A 163 10.92 15.00 5.15
N ASP A 164 9.69 14.67 4.82
CA ASP A 164 8.66 15.61 4.39
C ASP A 164 7.95 16.32 5.58
N GLY A 165 8.21 15.86 6.81
CA GLY A 165 7.69 16.43 8.07
C GLY A 165 6.46 15.71 8.61
N ASN A 166 5.99 14.66 7.95
CA ASN A 166 5.03 13.67 8.46
C ASN A 166 5.79 12.39 8.82
N THR A 167 5.50 11.78 9.94
CA THR A 167 6.24 10.62 10.47
C THR A 167 5.32 9.43 10.72
N THR A 168 4.04 9.56 10.42
CA THR A 168 3.05 8.50 10.66
C THR A 168 1.83 8.65 9.77
N ASN A 169 1.34 7.54 9.23
CA ASN A 169 0.02 7.42 8.59
C ASN A 169 -0.21 8.35 7.39
N ASP A 170 0.79 8.59 6.57
CA ASP A 170 0.64 9.40 5.38
C ASP A 170 0.51 8.57 4.09
N GLY A 171 0.03 9.24 3.06
CA GLY A 171 -0.22 8.59 1.76
C GLY A 171 1.01 8.59 0.88
N THR A 172 1.36 7.45 0.32
CA THR A 172 2.40 7.33 -0.72
C THR A 172 1.99 8.13 -1.96
N VAL A 173 2.63 9.28 -2.19
CA VAL A 173 2.34 10.18 -3.31
C VAL A 173 3.27 9.91 -4.49
N THR A 174 2.69 9.77 -5.68
CA THR A 174 3.44 9.69 -6.95
C THR A 174 3.07 10.87 -7.83
N SER A 175 4.05 11.71 -8.16
CA SER A 175 3.88 12.83 -9.13
C SER A 175 3.83 12.29 -10.55
N ILE A 176 2.92 12.85 -11.36
CA ILE A 176 2.71 12.47 -12.76
C ILE A 176 2.89 13.70 -13.62
N THR A 177 3.67 13.58 -14.70
CA THR A 177 3.96 14.70 -15.60
C THR A 177 2.96 14.71 -16.75
N ALA A 178 2.18 15.79 -16.86
CA ALA A 178 1.36 16.05 -18.03
C ALA A 178 2.19 16.71 -19.12
N SER A 179 2.13 16.19 -20.34
CA SER A 179 2.80 16.76 -21.52
C SER A 179 1.76 17.16 -22.54
N ALA A 180 1.44 18.47 -22.63
CA ALA A 180 0.48 18.97 -23.61
C ALA A 180 1.19 19.24 -24.93
N SER A 181 0.72 18.62 -26.03
CA SER A 181 1.29 18.79 -27.38
C SER A 181 0.21 18.75 -28.44
N LEU A 182 0.24 19.73 -29.36
CA LEU A 182 -0.66 19.78 -30.51
C LEU A 182 0.16 19.80 -31.83
N GLU A 183 -0.28 18.96 -32.76
CA GLU A 183 0.18 18.96 -34.13
C GLU A 183 -0.92 19.49 -35.05
N VAL A 184 -0.60 20.49 -35.85
CA VAL A 184 -1.54 21.07 -36.84
C VAL A 184 -0.96 20.93 -38.22
N THR A 185 -1.70 20.31 -39.12
CA THR A 185 -1.38 20.25 -40.56
C THR A 185 -2.44 20.95 -41.36
N LYS A 186 -2.02 21.63 -42.43
CA LYS A 186 -2.92 22.29 -43.40
C LYS A 186 -2.51 21.91 -44.79
N THR A 187 -3.43 21.37 -45.54
CA THR A 187 -3.27 21.07 -46.99
C THR A 187 -4.27 21.87 -47.81
N ALA A 188 -3.95 22.07 -49.06
CA ALA A 188 -4.83 22.74 -50.01
C ALA A 188 -5.00 21.87 -51.27
N ALA A 189 -6.20 21.82 -51.76
CA ALA A 189 -6.54 21.26 -53.06
C ALA A 189 -7.30 22.26 -53.89
N VAL A 190 -6.96 22.40 -55.16
CA VAL A 190 -7.66 23.25 -56.11
C VAL A 190 -8.68 22.40 -56.88
N THR A 191 -9.94 22.89 -56.90
CA THR A 191 -10.97 22.36 -57.77
C THR A 191 -11.09 23.31 -58.96
N ASP A 192 -10.64 22.86 -60.12
CA ASP A 192 -10.69 23.62 -61.41
C ASP A 192 -12.18 23.82 -61.83
N ASN A 193 -12.50 25.01 -62.25
CA ASN A 193 -13.80 25.39 -62.76
C ASN A 193 -14.14 24.77 -64.14
N GLY A 194 -13.26 23.90 -64.70
CA GLY A 194 -13.44 23.22 -65.97
C GLY A 194 -12.65 23.81 -67.13
N ASN A 195 -11.77 24.79 -66.90
CA ASN A 195 -10.96 25.42 -67.93
C ASN A 195 -9.57 24.82 -68.14
N GLY A 196 -9.18 23.83 -67.30
CA GLY A 196 -7.90 23.10 -67.36
C GLY A 196 -6.69 23.86 -66.84
N THR A 197 -6.88 25.04 -66.21
CA THR A 197 -5.80 25.86 -65.68
C THR A 197 -6.20 26.48 -64.31
N THR A 198 -5.28 26.47 -63.38
CA THR A 198 -5.52 27.11 -62.07
C THR A 198 -5.59 28.61 -62.23
N GLY A 199 -6.73 29.23 -61.90
CA GLY A 199 -6.94 30.64 -62.07
C GLY A 199 -8.22 31.21 -61.48
N VAL A 200 -8.68 32.32 -62.01
CA VAL A 200 -9.88 33.00 -61.54
C VAL A 200 -11.12 32.11 -61.73
N GLY A 201 -11.87 31.94 -60.65
CA GLY A 201 -13.07 31.11 -60.62
C GLY A 201 -12.88 29.70 -60.02
N ASP A 202 -11.64 29.26 -59.81
CA ASP A 202 -11.35 27.97 -59.12
C ASP A 202 -11.61 28.10 -57.64
N ILE A 203 -11.90 26.95 -57.03
CA ILE A 203 -12.14 26.84 -55.60
C ILE A 203 -10.91 26.21 -54.94
N ILE A 204 -10.36 26.86 -53.93
CA ILE A 204 -9.32 26.29 -53.08
C ILE A 204 -9.99 25.71 -51.81
N VAL A 205 -9.89 24.37 -51.65
CA VAL A 205 -10.35 23.67 -50.45
C VAL A 205 -9.15 23.46 -49.53
N TYR A 206 -9.25 23.97 -48.33
CA TYR A 206 -8.26 23.72 -47.28
C TYR A 206 -8.74 22.63 -46.36
N THR A 207 -7.91 21.63 -46.08
CA THR A 207 -8.10 20.65 -45.02
C THR A 207 -7.16 20.98 -43.88
N ILE A 208 -7.70 21.18 -42.70
CA ILE A 208 -6.94 21.42 -41.47
C ILE A 208 -7.16 20.26 -40.53
N THR A 209 -6.07 19.58 -40.14
CA THR A 209 -6.11 18.49 -39.16
C THR A 209 -5.40 18.95 -37.89
N VAL A 210 -6.06 18.79 -36.75
CA VAL A 210 -5.50 19.06 -35.42
C VAL A 210 -5.43 17.76 -34.68
N LYS A 211 -4.24 17.38 -34.19
CA LYS A 211 -3.98 16.16 -33.44
C LYS A 211 -3.43 16.53 -32.08
N ASN A 212 -3.98 15.95 -31.03
CA ASN A 212 -3.41 15.99 -29.70
C ASN A 212 -2.36 14.86 -29.61
N ASN A 213 -1.09 15.22 -29.36
CA ASN A 213 0.04 14.31 -29.19
C ASN A 213 0.58 14.34 -27.75
N GLY A 214 -0.11 15.02 -26.82
CA GLY A 214 0.23 15.06 -25.40
C GLY A 214 -0.54 14.05 -24.56
#